data_11118ff9f11d51ba6f4e2fc21cc26190
#
_entry.id   11118ff9f11d51ba6f4e2fc21cc26190
#
_cell.length_a   1.000
_cell.length_b   1.000
_cell.length_c   1.000
_cell.angle_alpha   90.00
_cell.angle_beta   90.00
_cell.angle_gamma   90.00
#
_symmetry.space_group_name_H-M   'P 1'
#
loop_
_entity.id
_entity.type
_entity.pdbx_description
1 polymer ?
#
loop_
_entity_poly.entity_id
_entity_poly.type
_entity_poly.pdbx_seq_one_letter_code
_entity_poly.pdbx_strand_id
1 'polypeptide(L)'
;MQIVDILKAAQQQNSSDIHIAPGNPVMLRIDGMLVPQGNQVLTNVETDNLLSPIVPQELKDELKEKGELDFAFSVEGFSRVRANVFRQRGSYAAALRILSYDVPTPQQLGIPQSVVNLTTKMRGLVLVTGATGSGKSTTLASLIDVIASRDSKNIITLEDPIEYLHSRRRSIVEQREIGKDTLSYAAALRAALRQDPDVILVGEMRDLETISTAITAAETGHLVFSTLHTNSSSDAIDRMIDVFPPHQQQQIRVQLSGVLEGIVAQHLLPMVNGGRIAAFEVLLANNAIRNLIREAKAFQIPSIIQTSKREGMMMMDDCILQYYSQGLIAPETAVTYAHDPVSMASRVHLYY
;
A
#
# COMPACT_ATOMS: atom_id res chain seq x y z
N MET A 1 -27.08 19.76 9.82
CA MET A 1 -25.68 19.28 9.74
C MET A 1 -25.41 18.91 8.31
N GLN A 2 -24.28 19.35 7.74
CA GLN A 2 -23.89 18.96 6.39
C GLN A 2 -22.75 17.97 6.47
N ILE A 3 -22.62 17.08 5.46
CA ILE A 3 -21.57 16.06 5.44
C ILE A 3 -20.16 16.69 5.50
N VAL A 4 -19.95 17.84 4.87
CA VAL A 4 -18.68 18.55 4.87
C VAL A 4 -18.25 19.00 6.28
N ASP A 5 -19.22 19.39 7.12
CA ASP A 5 -18.94 19.80 8.52
C ASP A 5 -18.49 18.58 9.34
N ILE A 6 -19.12 17.42 9.10
CA ILE A 6 -18.75 16.14 9.76
C ILE A 6 -17.31 15.75 9.34
N LEU A 7 -17.00 15.81 8.06
CA LEU A 7 -15.68 15.46 7.54
C LEU A 7 -14.58 16.37 8.11
N LYS A 8 -14.81 17.67 8.17
CA LYS A 8 -13.87 18.64 8.78
C LYS A 8 -13.66 18.37 10.27
N ALA A 9 -14.74 18.10 11.02
CA ALA A 9 -14.65 17.80 12.44
C ALA A 9 -13.88 16.48 12.70
N ALA A 10 -14.09 15.45 11.85
CA ALA A 10 -13.38 14.19 11.92
C ALA A 10 -11.87 14.35 11.63
N GLN A 11 -11.51 15.17 10.65
CA GLN A 11 -10.10 15.47 10.34
C GLN A 11 -9.41 16.20 11.50
N GLN A 12 -10.06 17.21 12.09
CA GLN A 12 -9.53 17.97 13.23
C GLN A 12 -9.26 17.08 14.45
N GLN A 13 -10.02 15.99 14.60
CA GLN A 13 -9.88 15.01 15.69
C GLN A 13 -9.02 13.80 15.30
N ASN A 14 -8.35 13.82 14.16
CA ASN A 14 -7.55 12.71 13.62
C ASN A 14 -8.33 11.37 13.55
N SER A 15 -9.62 11.43 13.24
CA SER A 15 -10.46 10.25 13.09
C SER A 15 -10.07 9.45 11.87
N SER A 16 -9.94 8.14 12.02
CA SER A 16 -9.66 7.24 10.89
C SER A 16 -10.91 6.94 10.06
N ASP A 17 -12.05 6.79 10.71
CA ASP A 17 -13.32 6.43 10.06
C ASP A 17 -14.49 7.19 10.69
N ILE A 18 -15.54 7.41 9.91
CA ILE A 18 -16.78 8.05 10.31
C ILE A 18 -17.91 7.06 10.05
N HIS A 19 -18.75 6.82 11.03
CA HIS A 19 -19.94 5.97 10.88
C HIS A 19 -21.20 6.83 11.01
N ILE A 20 -22.05 6.75 10.00
CA ILE A 20 -23.32 7.45 9.91
C ILE A 20 -24.43 6.41 9.82
N ALA A 21 -25.28 6.29 10.83
CA ALA A 21 -26.37 5.34 10.86
C ALA A 21 -27.54 5.89 11.66
N PRO A 22 -28.81 5.62 11.25
CA PRO A 22 -29.97 6.05 12.00
C PRO A 22 -30.03 5.38 13.39
N GLY A 23 -30.58 6.10 14.36
CA GLY A 23 -30.64 5.67 15.75
C GLY A 23 -29.36 5.89 16.55
N ASN A 24 -28.34 6.47 15.94
CA ASN A 24 -27.07 6.82 16.60
C ASN A 24 -26.70 8.28 16.29
N PRO A 25 -25.89 8.94 17.11
CA PRO A 25 -25.17 10.11 16.66
C PRO A 25 -24.14 9.73 15.57
N VAL A 26 -23.60 10.70 14.86
CA VAL A 26 -22.41 10.46 14.04
C VAL A 26 -21.29 9.94 14.92
N MET A 27 -20.69 8.81 14.56
CA MET A 27 -19.63 8.19 15.34
C MET A 27 -18.28 8.36 14.62
N LEU A 28 -17.28 8.80 15.33
CA LEU A 28 -15.90 8.91 14.84
C LEU A 28 -15.06 7.78 15.44
N ARG A 29 -14.16 7.20 14.65
CA ARG A 29 -13.16 6.26 15.17
C ARG A 29 -11.85 7.00 15.43
N ILE A 30 -11.55 7.20 16.68
CA ILE A 30 -10.36 7.91 17.18
C ILE A 30 -9.54 6.92 17.99
N ASP A 31 -8.27 6.69 17.64
CA ASP A 31 -7.37 5.72 18.29
C ASP A 31 -7.99 4.34 18.49
N GLY A 32 -8.76 3.89 17.51
CA GLY A 32 -9.45 2.58 17.50
C GLY A 32 -10.80 2.56 18.23
N MET A 33 -11.13 3.58 19.04
CA MET A 33 -12.39 3.69 19.78
C MET A 33 -13.44 4.47 18.99
N LEU A 34 -14.72 4.08 19.14
CA LEU A 34 -15.86 4.82 18.59
C LEU A 34 -16.29 5.91 19.58
N VAL A 35 -16.21 7.16 19.16
CA VAL A 35 -16.55 8.36 19.96
C VAL A 35 -17.71 9.10 19.27
N PRO A 36 -18.79 9.49 19.99
CA PRO A 36 -19.87 10.24 19.37
C PRO A 36 -19.45 11.68 19.04
N GLN A 37 -19.82 12.14 17.83
CA GLN A 37 -19.68 13.54 17.41
C GLN A 37 -20.96 14.32 17.81
N GLY A 38 -20.97 14.85 19.02
CA GLY A 38 -22.15 15.49 19.60
C GLY A 38 -23.19 14.49 20.08
N ASN A 39 -24.38 15.01 20.47
CA ASN A 39 -25.44 14.21 21.09
C ASN A 39 -26.68 14.02 20.19
N GLN A 40 -26.65 14.54 18.96
CA GLN A 40 -27.81 14.44 18.07
C GLN A 40 -27.91 13.04 17.49
N VAL A 41 -28.93 12.30 17.88
CA VAL A 41 -29.28 11.00 17.32
C VAL A 41 -29.96 11.20 15.97
N LEU A 42 -29.42 10.59 14.92
CA LEU A 42 -29.93 10.74 13.56
C LEU A 42 -31.21 9.91 13.35
N THR A 43 -32.19 10.51 12.71
CA THR A 43 -33.34 9.83 12.15
C THR A 43 -33.02 9.24 10.78
N ASN A 44 -33.89 8.36 10.26
CA ASN A 44 -33.78 7.81 8.89
C ASN A 44 -33.68 8.93 7.84
N VAL A 45 -34.56 9.96 7.98
CA VAL A 45 -34.63 11.10 7.05
C VAL A 45 -33.34 11.94 7.11
N GLU A 46 -32.82 12.19 8.30
CA GLU A 46 -31.56 12.94 8.46
C GLU A 46 -30.36 12.17 7.88
N THR A 47 -30.31 10.86 8.08
CA THR A 47 -29.26 10.01 7.50
C THR A 47 -29.34 10.02 5.97
N ASP A 48 -30.53 9.85 5.38
CA ASP A 48 -30.73 9.90 3.93
C ASP A 48 -30.33 11.29 3.35
N ASN A 49 -30.68 12.38 4.05
CA ASN A 49 -30.32 13.72 3.65
C ASN A 49 -28.78 13.98 3.72
N LEU A 50 -28.09 13.34 4.64
CA LEU A 50 -26.63 13.42 4.74
C LEU A 50 -25.92 12.61 3.65
N LEU A 51 -26.44 11.42 3.31
CA LEU A 51 -25.79 10.49 2.39
C LEU A 51 -26.17 10.71 0.93
N SER A 52 -27.40 11.13 0.64
CA SER A 52 -27.87 11.33 -0.75
C SER A 52 -27.02 12.29 -1.58
N PRO A 53 -26.45 13.38 -1.04
CA PRO A 53 -25.60 14.31 -1.81
C PRO A 53 -24.23 13.75 -2.20
N ILE A 54 -23.69 12.78 -1.45
CA ILE A 54 -22.37 12.20 -1.70
C ILE A 54 -22.41 11.02 -2.67
N VAL A 55 -23.57 10.37 -2.83
CA VAL A 55 -23.74 9.26 -3.79
C VAL A 55 -23.86 9.83 -5.20
N PRO A 56 -22.92 9.48 -6.12
CA PRO A 56 -23.00 9.90 -7.52
C PRO A 56 -24.33 9.49 -8.16
N GLN A 57 -24.87 10.36 -9.02
CA GLN A 57 -26.20 10.14 -9.59
C GLN A 57 -26.26 8.85 -10.41
N GLU A 58 -25.21 8.52 -11.14
CA GLU A 58 -25.04 7.32 -11.95
C GLU A 58 -24.99 6.02 -11.12
N LEU A 59 -24.65 6.10 -9.84
CA LEU A 59 -24.55 4.94 -8.95
C LEU A 59 -25.77 4.74 -8.04
N LYS A 60 -26.75 5.67 -8.09
CA LYS A 60 -27.95 5.58 -7.24
C LYS A 60 -28.83 4.37 -7.53
N ASP A 61 -28.92 3.97 -8.79
CA ASP A 61 -29.70 2.81 -9.19
C ASP A 61 -29.01 1.51 -8.79
N GLU A 62 -27.69 1.45 -8.90
CA GLU A 62 -26.88 0.34 -8.40
C GLU A 62 -27.05 0.16 -6.87
N LEU A 63 -26.99 1.27 -6.10
CA LEU A 63 -27.23 1.23 -4.65
C LEU A 63 -28.63 0.71 -4.30
N LYS A 64 -29.65 1.07 -5.07
CA LYS A 64 -31.02 0.56 -4.86
C LYS A 64 -31.12 -0.93 -5.14
N GLU A 65 -30.47 -1.41 -6.20
CA GLU A 65 -30.52 -2.80 -6.65
C GLU A 65 -29.69 -3.71 -5.74
N LYS A 66 -28.42 -3.36 -5.49
CA LYS A 66 -27.47 -4.18 -4.73
C LYS A 66 -27.63 -4.02 -3.22
N GLY A 67 -28.11 -2.87 -2.75
CA GLY A 67 -28.24 -2.54 -1.33
C GLY A 67 -26.94 -2.07 -0.67
N GLU A 68 -25.84 -2.03 -1.41
CA GLU A 68 -24.53 -1.55 -0.95
C GLU A 68 -23.74 -0.97 -2.12
N LEU A 69 -22.82 -0.03 -1.81
CA LEU A 69 -22.01 0.64 -2.80
C LEU A 69 -20.70 1.13 -2.18
N ASP A 70 -19.57 0.73 -2.79
CA ASP A 70 -18.25 1.27 -2.51
C ASP A 70 -17.86 2.30 -3.58
N PHE A 71 -17.50 3.51 -3.13
CA PHE A 71 -17.02 4.56 -4.02
C PHE A 71 -16.08 5.52 -3.29
N ALA A 72 -15.40 6.38 -4.04
CA ALA A 72 -14.67 7.48 -3.45
C ALA A 72 -15.12 8.80 -4.10
N PHE A 73 -15.14 9.87 -3.31
CA PHE A 73 -15.44 11.21 -3.77
C PHE A 73 -14.45 12.20 -3.20
N SER A 74 -14.26 13.31 -3.91
CA SER A 74 -13.39 14.40 -3.45
C SER A 74 -14.25 15.56 -2.96
N VAL A 75 -13.83 16.17 -1.85
CA VAL A 75 -14.40 17.42 -1.34
C VAL A 75 -13.40 18.52 -1.62
N GLU A 76 -13.79 19.50 -2.43
CA GLU A 76 -12.91 20.60 -2.86
C GLU A 76 -12.31 21.34 -1.66
N GLY A 77 -10.99 21.53 -1.69
CA GLY A 77 -10.25 22.20 -0.62
C GLY A 77 -10.15 21.41 0.69
N PHE A 78 -10.56 20.11 0.68
CA PHE A 78 -10.55 19.31 1.90
C PHE A 78 -9.79 18.00 1.73
N SER A 79 -10.41 16.95 1.16
CA SER A 79 -9.80 15.61 1.04
C SER A 79 -10.57 14.71 0.06
N ARG A 80 -9.98 13.57 -0.26
CA ARG A 80 -10.68 12.44 -0.86
C ARG A 80 -11.23 11.55 0.25
N VAL A 81 -12.44 11.06 0.07
CA VAL A 81 -13.15 10.22 1.04
C VAL A 81 -13.55 8.93 0.36
N ARG A 82 -13.17 7.79 0.92
CA ARG A 82 -13.72 6.48 0.56
C ARG A 82 -15.00 6.27 1.36
N ALA A 83 -16.06 5.90 0.66
CA ALA A 83 -17.38 5.67 1.23
C ALA A 83 -17.85 4.27 0.91
N ASN A 84 -18.31 3.54 1.92
CA ASN A 84 -19.19 2.40 1.77
C ASN A 84 -20.57 2.83 2.28
N VAL A 85 -21.55 2.89 1.38
CA VAL A 85 -22.96 3.18 1.70
C VAL A 85 -23.76 1.89 1.54
N PHE A 86 -24.54 1.54 2.55
CA PHE A 86 -25.28 0.28 2.56
C PHE A 86 -26.67 0.43 3.21
N ARG A 87 -27.58 -0.49 2.87
CA ARG A 87 -28.91 -0.54 3.47
C ARG A 87 -28.90 -1.39 4.75
N GLN A 88 -29.52 -0.87 5.79
CA GLN A 88 -29.82 -1.60 7.01
C GLN A 88 -31.22 -1.27 7.51
N ARG A 89 -32.05 -2.26 7.85
CA ARG A 89 -33.40 -2.09 8.42
C ARG A 89 -34.29 -1.10 7.63
N GLY A 90 -34.12 -1.09 6.28
CA GLY A 90 -34.90 -0.21 5.39
C GLY A 90 -34.36 1.21 5.20
N SER A 91 -33.27 1.59 5.89
CA SER A 91 -32.62 2.90 5.78
C SER A 91 -31.19 2.74 5.26
N TYR A 92 -30.58 3.82 4.80
CA TYR A 92 -29.17 3.84 4.45
C TYR A 92 -28.28 4.13 5.67
N ALA A 93 -27.09 3.57 5.66
CA ALA A 93 -26.00 3.88 6.58
C ALA A 93 -24.69 3.99 5.78
N ALA A 94 -23.66 4.58 6.37
CA ALA A 94 -22.37 4.70 5.71
C ALA A 94 -21.20 4.55 6.68
N ALA A 95 -20.11 3.97 6.17
CA ALA A 95 -18.78 4.06 6.73
C ALA A 95 -17.93 4.89 5.77
N LEU A 96 -17.34 5.99 6.27
CA LEU A 96 -16.52 6.90 5.49
C LEU A 96 -15.12 6.90 6.04
N ARG A 97 -14.11 6.85 5.16
CA ARG A 97 -12.69 6.97 5.50
C ARG A 97 -12.09 8.17 4.80
N ILE A 98 -11.54 9.09 5.59
CA ILE A 98 -10.83 10.26 5.06
C ILE A 98 -9.44 9.82 4.62
N LEU A 99 -9.10 10.08 3.35
CA LEU A 99 -7.78 9.80 2.81
C LEU A 99 -6.90 11.03 2.97
N SER A 100 -5.62 10.82 3.33
CA SER A 100 -4.69 11.93 3.54
C SER A 100 -4.27 12.57 2.22
N TYR A 101 -4.24 13.91 2.18
CA TYR A 101 -3.61 14.67 1.10
C TYR A 101 -2.08 14.77 1.27
N ASP A 102 -1.62 14.69 2.52
CA ASP A 102 -0.20 14.80 2.82
C ASP A 102 0.43 13.42 2.71
N VAL A 103 1.20 13.23 1.65
CA VAL A 103 2.05 12.04 1.49
C VAL A 103 3.23 12.17 2.46
N PRO A 104 3.39 11.26 3.44
CA PRO A 104 4.50 11.33 4.37
C PRO A 104 5.83 11.15 3.64
N THR A 105 6.86 11.88 4.07
CA THR A 105 8.19 11.74 3.49
C THR A 105 8.84 10.41 3.89
N PRO A 106 9.83 9.90 3.10
CA PRO A 106 10.56 8.68 3.48
C PRO A 106 11.19 8.76 4.88
N GLN A 107 11.66 9.94 5.29
CA GLN A 107 12.26 10.16 6.61
C GLN A 107 11.23 10.00 7.73
N GLN A 108 10.01 10.53 7.57
CA GLN A 108 8.93 10.38 8.54
C GLN A 108 8.48 8.92 8.68
N LEU A 109 8.58 8.13 7.60
CA LEU A 109 8.22 6.71 7.58
C LEU A 109 9.36 5.79 8.01
N GLY A 110 10.57 6.32 8.22
CA GLY A 110 11.76 5.52 8.54
C GLY A 110 12.21 4.64 7.36
N ILE A 111 11.87 5.00 6.12
CA ILE A 111 12.26 4.23 4.94
C ILE A 111 13.78 4.28 4.76
N PRO A 112 14.47 3.13 4.67
CA PRO A 112 15.91 3.08 4.48
C PRO A 112 16.35 3.83 3.22
N GLN A 113 17.50 4.51 3.28
CA GLN A 113 18.04 5.26 2.13
C GLN A 113 18.28 4.38 0.90
N SER A 114 18.64 3.11 1.09
CA SER A 114 18.80 2.13 0.02
C SER A 114 17.48 1.89 -0.76
N VAL A 115 16.36 1.94 -0.08
CA VAL A 115 15.01 1.86 -0.70
C VAL A 115 14.70 3.17 -1.44
N VAL A 116 14.98 4.33 -0.85
CA VAL A 116 14.82 5.63 -1.52
C VAL A 116 15.68 5.69 -2.79
N ASN A 117 16.88 5.12 -2.77
CA ASN A 117 17.77 5.08 -3.94
C ASN A 117 17.17 4.27 -5.12
N LEU A 118 16.22 3.35 -4.88
CA LEU A 118 15.51 2.66 -5.97
C LEU A 118 14.73 3.64 -6.86
N THR A 119 14.31 4.79 -6.33
CA THR A 119 13.63 5.84 -7.11
C THR A 119 14.53 6.50 -8.17
N THR A 120 15.85 6.30 -8.11
CA THR A 120 16.80 6.85 -9.09
C THR A 120 17.00 5.95 -10.30
N LYS A 121 16.45 4.74 -10.26
CA LYS A 121 16.54 3.81 -11.37
C LYS A 121 15.80 4.34 -12.60
N MET A 122 16.37 4.10 -13.77
CA MET A 122 15.74 4.53 -15.02
C MET A 122 14.69 3.54 -15.50
N ARG A 123 14.86 2.25 -15.16
CA ARG A 123 13.97 1.14 -15.52
C ARG A 123 14.14 -0.01 -14.56
N GLY A 124 13.22 -0.95 -14.62
CA GLY A 124 13.26 -2.19 -13.83
C GLY A 124 12.02 -2.33 -12.95
N LEU A 125 11.99 -3.37 -12.13
CA LEU A 125 10.88 -3.71 -11.26
C LEU A 125 11.28 -3.57 -9.79
N VAL A 126 10.51 -2.83 -9.03
CA VAL A 126 10.63 -2.68 -7.57
C VAL A 126 9.35 -3.17 -6.92
N LEU A 127 9.48 -4.05 -5.93
CA LEU A 127 8.35 -4.63 -5.22
C LEU A 127 8.33 -4.17 -3.77
N VAL A 128 7.15 -3.81 -3.27
CA VAL A 128 6.89 -3.61 -1.83
C VAL A 128 5.92 -4.68 -1.38
N THR A 129 6.33 -5.50 -0.41
CA THR A 129 5.55 -6.67 0.01
C THR A 129 5.19 -6.62 1.49
N GLY A 130 4.21 -7.42 1.91
CA GLY A 130 3.75 -7.50 3.30
C GLY A 130 2.25 -7.73 3.38
N ALA A 131 1.77 -8.03 4.56
CA ALA A 131 0.35 -8.25 4.84
C ALA A 131 -0.50 -7.00 4.53
N THR A 132 -1.82 -7.18 4.45
CA THR A 132 -2.75 -6.04 4.39
C THR A 132 -2.58 -5.17 5.65
N GLY A 133 -2.52 -3.86 5.46
CA GLY A 133 -2.31 -2.91 6.56
C GLY A 133 -0.85 -2.77 7.02
N SER A 134 0.14 -3.37 6.33
CA SER A 134 1.57 -3.18 6.64
C SER A 134 2.15 -1.83 6.18
N GLY A 135 1.36 -0.98 5.49
CA GLY A 135 1.78 0.35 5.04
C GLY A 135 2.40 0.41 3.64
N LYS A 136 2.21 -0.63 2.81
CA LYS A 136 2.76 -0.70 1.44
C LYS A 136 2.37 0.50 0.57
N SER A 137 1.09 0.84 0.53
CA SER A 137 0.57 1.97 -0.25
C SER A 137 1.18 3.30 0.21
N THR A 138 1.33 3.48 1.53
CA THR A 138 1.97 4.68 2.10
C THR A 138 3.44 4.79 1.69
N THR A 139 4.18 3.67 1.75
CA THR A 139 5.58 3.60 1.31
C THR A 139 5.70 3.91 -0.18
N LEU A 140 4.86 3.30 -1.02
CA LEU A 140 4.86 3.54 -2.46
C LEU A 140 4.48 4.98 -2.80
N ALA A 141 3.44 5.53 -2.17
CA ALA A 141 3.07 6.92 -2.35
C ALA A 141 4.23 7.87 -2.01
N SER A 142 4.95 7.61 -0.90
CA SER A 142 6.13 8.37 -0.51
C SER A 142 7.25 8.30 -1.55
N LEU A 143 7.54 7.11 -2.11
CA LEU A 143 8.54 6.93 -3.15
C LEU A 143 8.14 7.62 -4.47
N ILE A 144 6.87 7.55 -4.85
CA ILE A 144 6.32 8.25 -6.02
C ILE A 144 6.41 9.78 -5.84
N ASP A 145 6.09 10.30 -4.65
CA ASP A 145 6.20 11.74 -4.38
C ASP A 145 7.66 12.23 -4.42
N VAL A 146 8.62 11.41 -4.00
CA VAL A 146 10.07 11.68 -4.18
C VAL A 146 10.42 11.83 -5.66
N ILE A 147 9.98 10.90 -6.52
CA ILE A 147 10.22 10.99 -7.97
C ILE A 147 9.52 12.22 -8.54
N ALA A 148 8.24 12.41 -8.22
CA ALA A 148 7.42 13.50 -8.72
C ALA A 148 7.99 14.88 -8.37
N SER A 149 8.59 15.01 -7.19
CA SER A 149 9.20 16.25 -6.72
C SER A 149 10.59 16.52 -7.31
N ARG A 150 11.39 15.48 -7.54
CA ARG A 150 12.77 15.56 -8.01
C ARG A 150 12.87 15.68 -9.53
N ASP A 151 12.11 14.86 -10.24
CA ASP A 151 12.25 14.61 -11.68
C ASP A 151 11.12 15.24 -12.49
N SER A 152 11.34 15.39 -13.82
CA SER A 152 10.30 15.79 -14.77
C SER A 152 9.93 14.56 -15.60
N LYS A 153 9.01 13.75 -15.09
CA LYS A 153 8.61 12.45 -15.63
C LYS A 153 7.09 12.37 -15.79
N ASN A 154 6.64 11.47 -16.65
CA ASN A 154 5.26 11.04 -16.70
C ASN A 154 5.10 9.79 -15.84
N ILE A 155 4.33 9.89 -14.75
CA ILE A 155 4.08 8.83 -13.77
C ILE A 155 2.62 8.41 -13.89
N ILE A 156 2.37 7.13 -14.13
CA ILE A 156 1.01 6.58 -14.18
C ILE A 156 0.82 5.64 -12.99
N THR A 157 -0.22 5.84 -12.20
CA THR A 157 -0.59 4.93 -11.13
C THR A 157 -1.91 4.22 -11.45
N LEU A 158 -1.95 2.94 -11.15
CA LEU A 158 -3.10 2.05 -11.30
C LEU A 158 -3.42 1.50 -9.91
N GLU A 159 -4.53 1.91 -9.32
CA GLU A 159 -4.82 1.68 -7.89
C GLU A 159 -6.25 1.17 -7.65
N ASP A 160 -6.47 0.44 -6.56
CA ASP A 160 -7.78 -0.09 -6.19
C ASP A 160 -7.97 -0.06 -4.65
N PRO A 161 -8.55 1.04 -4.13
CA PRO A 161 -8.72 2.36 -4.73
C PRO A 161 -7.47 3.25 -4.60
N ILE A 162 -7.53 4.48 -5.14
CA ILE A 162 -6.52 5.52 -4.87
C ILE A 162 -6.56 5.88 -3.38
N GLU A 163 -5.43 5.71 -2.67
CA GLU A 163 -5.31 6.02 -1.24
C GLU A 163 -4.73 7.41 -0.95
N TYR A 164 -3.81 7.88 -1.79
CA TYR A 164 -3.17 9.20 -1.68
C TYR A 164 -3.33 9.98 -2.98
N LEU A 165 -3.57 11.28 -2.87
CA LEU A 165 -3.55 12.16 -4.03
C LEU A 165 -2.20 12.84 -4.16
N HIS A 166 -1.55 12.67 -5.30
CA HIS A 166 -0.32 13.38 -5.59
C HIS A 166 -0.61 14.80 -6.07
N SER A 167 -0.14 15.80 -5.33
CA SER A 167 -0.25 17.18 -5.74
C SER A 167 0.67 17.48 -6.94
N ARG A 168 0.36 18.53 -7.70
CA ARG A 168 1.20 18.96 -8.82
C ARG A 168 2.62 19.26 -8.34
N ARG A 169 3.60 18.55 -8.91
CA ARG A 169 5.04 18.68 -8.68
C ARG A 169 5.77 18.99 -9.99
N ARG A 170 7.04 18.58 -10.12
CA ARG A 170 7.80 18.69 -11.36
C ARG A 170 7.35 17.68 -12.42
N SER A 171 6.92 16.50 -11.98
CA SER A 171 6.37 15.45 -12.83
C SER A 171 4.85 15.60 -13.00
N ILE A 172 4.33 14.97 -14.05
CA ILE A 172 2.90 14.68 -14.19
C ILE A 172 2.63 13.38 -13.45
N VAL A 173 1.57 13.32 -12.64
CA VAL A 173 1.11 12.09 -12.00
C VAL A 173 -0.34 11.85 -12.39
N GLU A 174 -0.58 10.85 -13.21
CA GLU A 174 -1.89 10.42 -13.67
C GLU A 174 -2.32 9.20 -12.86
N GLN A 175 -3.34 9.37 -12.01
CA GLN A 175 -3.84 8.32 -11.13
C GLN A 175 -5.15 7.75 -11.69
N ARG A 176 -5.18 6.42 -11.89
CA ARG A 176 -6.35 5.71 -12.44
C ARG A 176 -6.85 4.66 -11.45
N GLU A 177 -8.12 4.75 -11.10
CA GLU A 177 -8.78 3.83 -10.16
C GLU A 177 -9.42 2.64 -10.92
N ILE A 178 -9.12 1.43 -10.49
CA ILE A 178 -9.74 0.22 -11.04
C ILE A 178 -11.24 0.22 -10.71
N GLY A 179 -12.03 -0.22 -11.66
CA GLY A 179 -13.50 -0.23 -11.52
C GLY A 179 -14.18 1.09 -11.85
N LYS A 180 -13.41 2.21 -11.95
CA LYS A 180 -13.93 3.54 -12.35
C LYS A 180 -13.30 4.03 -13.64
N ASP A 181 -11.99 4.25 -13.63
CA ASP A 181 -11.25 4.81 -14.76
C ASP A 181 -10.77 3.73 -15.72
N THR A 182 -10.77 2.49 -15.27
CA THR A 182 -10.34 1.31 -16.02
C THR A 182 -10.93 0.02 -15.44
N LEU A 183 -11.03 -1.02 -16.27
CA LEU A 183 -11.73 -2.27 -15.90
C LEU A 183 -10.89 -3.21 -15.03
N SER A 184 -9.57 -3.26 -15.23
CA SER A 184 -8.67 -4.16 -14.50
C SER A 184 -7.24 -3.67 -14.56
N TYR A 185 -6.39 -4.19 -13.66
CA TYR A 185 -4.94 -3.91 -13.67
C TYR A 185 -4.29 -4.29 -15.01
N ALA A 186 -4.58 -5.47 -15.55
CA ALA A 186 -4.02 -5.94 -16.80
C ALA A 186 -4.41 -5.04 -17.99
N ALA A 187 -5.69 -4.65 -18.09
CA ALA A 187 -6.16 -3.75 -19.14
C ALA A 187 -5.55 -2.35 -19.01
N ALA A 188 -5.50 -1.83 -17.78
CA ALA A 188 -4.93 -0.52 -17.47
C ALA A 188 -3.44 -0.46 -17.79
N LEU A 189 -2.67 -1.48 -17.39
CA LEU A 189 -1.23 -1.54 -17.62
C LEU A 189 -0.89 -1.64 -19.11
N ARG A 190 -1.62 -2.47 -19.87
CA ARG A 190 -1.48 -2.50 -21.35
C ARG A 190 -1.78 -1.14 -22.00
N ALA A 191 -2.77 -0.42 -21.49
CA ALA A 191 -3.09 0.93 -21.99
C ALA A 191 -1.99 1.93 -21.61
N ALA A 192 -1.50 1.89 -20.37
CA ALA A 192 -0.46 2.77 -19.86
C ALA A 192 0.82 2.73 -20.72
N LEU A 193 1.23 1.58 -21.23
CA LEU A 193 2.38 1.44 -22.14
C LEU A 193 2.29 2.26 -23.43
N ARG A 194 1.11 2.81 -23.78
CA ARG A 194 0.89 3.68 -24.94
C ARG A 194 0.64 5.15 -24.53
N GLN A 195 0.85 5.48 -23.26
CA GLN A 195 0.62 6.81 -22.68
C GLN A 195 1.95 7.51 -22.35
N ASP A 196 3.06 7.07 -22.94
CA ASP A 196 4.41 7.61 -22.74
C ASP A 196 4.84 7.69 -21.27
N PRO A 197 4.72 6.59 -20.48
CA PRO A 197 5.10 6.59 -19.09
C PRO A 197 6.61 6.43 -18.91
N ASP A 198 7.18 7.15 -17.96
CA ASP A 198 8.53 6.87 -17.44
C ASP A 198 8.46 5.92 -16.23
N VAL A 199 7.43 6.11 -15.40
CA VAL A 199 7.22 5.36 -14.16
C VAL A 199 5.79 4.86 -14.10
N ILE A 200 5.63 3.60 -13.73
CA ILE A 200 4.31 2.97 -13.57
C ILE A 200 4.20 2.41 -12.16
N LEU A 201 3.14 2.77 -11.43
CA LEU A 201 2.75 2.10 -10.20
C LEU A 201 1.57 1.18 -10.48
N VAL A 202 1.75 -0.12 -10.24
CA VAL A 202 0.67 -1.12 -10.25
C VAL A 202 0.34 -1.47 -8.81
N GLY A 203 -0.83 -1.09 -8.33
CA GLY A 203 -1.24 -1.22 -6.93
C GLY A 203 -0.97 -2.63 -6.38
N GLU A 204 -1.35 -3.65 -7.13
CA GLU A 204 -1.02 -5.04 -6.81
C GLU A 204 -0.94 -5.94 -8.06
N MET A 205 -0.17 -7.02 -7.95
CA MET A 205 -0.04 -8.05 -8.99
C MET A 205 -0.52 -9.39 -8.43
N ARG A 206 -1.72 -9.82 -8.84
CA ARG A 206 -2.32 -11.08 -8.36
C ARG A 206 -2.39 -12.17 -9.42
N ASP A 207 -2.45 -11.78 -10.68
CA ASP A 207 -2.68 -12.68 -11.81
C ASP A 207 -1.52 -12.70 -12.80
N LEU A 208 -1.46 -13.76 -13.57
CA LEU A 208 -0.42 -14.01 -14.57
C LEU A 208 -0.31 -12.88 -15.58
N GLU A 209 -1.44 -12.35 -16.05
CA GLU A 209 -1.45 -11.34 -17.10
C GLU A 209 -0.84 -10.02 -16.61
N THR A 210 -1.22 -9.59 -15.40
CA THR A 210 -0.67 -8.38 -14.77
C THR A 210 0.83 -8.52 -14.52
N ILE A 211 1.27 -9.67 -13.97
CA ILE A 211 2.71 -9.94 -13.70
C ILE A 211 3.51 -9.96 -14.99
N SER A 212 3.05 -10.69 -16.01
CA SER A 212 3.73 -10.77 -17.31
C SER A 212 3.86 -9.39 -17.97
N THR A 213 2.80 -8.59 -17.93
CA THR A 213 2.81 -7.24 -18.51
C THR A 213 3.72 -6.29 -17.74
N ALA A 214 3.78 -6.40 -16.39
CA ALA A 214 4.68 -5.60 -15.57
C ALA A 214 6.16 -5.93 -15.82
N ILE A 215 6.50 -7.22 -15.96
CA ILE A 215 7.85 -7.66 -16.35
C ILE A 215 8.21 -7.09 -17.72
N THR A 216 7.31 -7.19 -18.71
CA THR A 216 7.51 -6.65 -20.04
C THR A 216 7.71 -5.13 -20.02
N ALA A 217 6.92 -4.40 -19.25
CA ALA A 217 7.09 -2.96 -19.06
C ALA A 217 8.49 -2.61 -18.52
N ALA A 218 8.96 -3.36 -17.52
CA ALA A 218 10.29 -3.18 -16.94
C ALA A 218 11.42 -3.52 -17.94
N GLU A 219 11.24 -4.54 -18.81
CA GLU A 219 12.18 -4.89 -19.87
C GLU A 219 12.26 -3.80 -20.95
N THR A 220 11.13 -3.19 -21.26
CA THR A 220 11.01 -2.20 -22.36
C THR A 220 11.37 -0.76 -21.94
N GLY A 221 11.90 -0.57 -20.72
CA GLY A 221 12.54 0.70 -20.33
C GLY A 221 11.81 1.48 -19.24
N HIS A 222 10.71 0.99 -18.70
CA HIS A 222 9.94 1.67 -17.66
C HIS A 222 10.40 1.28 -16.26
N LEU A 223 10.33 2.21 -15.30
CA LEU A 223 10.48 1.90 -13.88
C LEU A 223 9.11 1.52 -13.32
N VAL A 224 8.97 0.27 -12.91
CA VAL A 224 7.70 -0.29 -12.43
C VAL A 224 7.78 -0.53 -10.94
N PHE A 225 6.83 0.05 -10.19
CA PHE A 225 6.59 -0.25 -8.78
C PHE A 225 5.33 -1.09 -8.64
N SER A 226 5.34 -2.08 -7.75
CA SER A 226 4.13 -2.86 -7.45
C SER A 226 4.14 -3.47 -6.06
N THR A 227 3.02 -4.10 -5.67
CA THR A 227 2.91 -4.81 -4.40
C THR A 227 2.59 -6.29 -4.58
N LEU A 228 2.99 -7.06 -3.56
CA LEU A 228 2.59 -8.43 -3.33
C LEU A 228 2.21 -8.63 -1.86
N HIS A 229 1.47 -9.72 -1.56
CA HIS A 229 1.08 -10.08 -0.20
C HIS A 229 1.94 -11.24 0.33
N THR A 230 3.26 -11.06 0.34
CA THR A 230 4.23 -12.01 0.90
C THR A 230 5.00 -11.37 2.03
N ASN A 231 5.50 -12.17 2.97
CA ASN A 231 6.16 -11.67 4.16
C ASN A 231 7.68 -11.55 4.02
N SER A 232 8.27 -12.15 2.98
CA SER A 232 9.71 -12.10 2.71
C SER A 232 10.00 -11.81 1.23
N SER A 233 11.23 -11.41 0.96
CA SER A 233 11.72 -11.16 -0.41
C SER A 233 11.84 -12.44 -1.22
N SER A 234 12.23 -13.55 -0.60
CA SER A 234 12.30 -14.86 -1.26
C SER A 234 10.91 -15.36 -1.67
N ASP A 235 9.93 -15.27 -0.77
CA ASP A 235 8.55 -15.68 -1.06
C ASP A 235 7.93 -14.84 -2.17
N ALA A 236 8.30 -13.55 -2.25
CA ALA A 236 7.83 -12.67 -3.32
C ALA A 236 8.30 -13.16 -4.71
N ILE A 237 9.56 -13.59 -4.81
CA ILE A 237 10.12 -14.13 -6.05
C ILE A 237 9.40 -15.43 -6.43
N ASP A 238 9.28 -16.36 -5.50
CA ASP A 238 8.60 -17.63 -5.75
C ASP A 238 7.13 -17.40 -6.10
N ARG A 239 6.43 -16.52 -5.40
CA ARG A 239 5.03 -16.17 -5.70
C ARG A 239 4.84 -15.62 -7.11
N MET A 240 5.74 -14.76 -7.59
CA MET A 240 5.68 -14.25 -8.95
C MET A 240 5.86 -15.35 -10.00
N ILE A 241 6.70 -16.33 -9.73
CA ILE A 241 7.02 -17.40 -10.66
C ILE A 241 5.93 -18.48 -10.66
N ASP A 242 5.39 -18.82 -9.48
CA ASP A 242 4.42 -19.91 -9.31
C ASP A 242 3.05 -19.64 -9.95
N VAL A 243 2.75 -18.38 -10.26
CA VAL A 243 1.54 -18.02 -11.03
C VAL A 243 1.61 -18.55 -12.47
N PHE A 244 2.83 -18.78 -13.00
CA PHE A 244 3.02 -19.25 -14.38
C PHE A 244 3.00 -20.78 -14.48
N PRO A 245 2.49 -21.32 -15.61
CA PRO A 245 2.58 -22.74 -15.87
C PRO A 245 4.03 -23.25 -15.83
N PRO A 246 4.28 -24.51 -15.39
CA PRO A 246 5.63 -25.03 -15.18
C PRO A 246 6.58 -24.84 -16.39
N HIS A 247 6.06 -25.00 -17.61
CA HIS A 247 6.87 -24.84 -18.83
C HIS A 247 7.32 -23.41 -19.12
N GLN A 248 6.72 -22.40 -18.48
CA GLN A 248 7.07 -20.97 -18.64
C GLN A 248 7.95 -20.47 -17.48
N GLN A 249 7.98 -21.15 -16.34
CA GLN A 249 8.63 -20.67 -15.13
C GLN A 249 10.13 -20.37 -15.34
N GLN A 250 10.85 -21.20 -16.10
CA GLN A 250 12.26 -20.95 -16.36
C GLN A 250 12.49 -19.67 -17.17
N GLN A 251 11.65 -19.42 -18.17
CA GLN A 251 11.70 -18.18 -18.94
C GLN A 251 11.44 -16.96 -18.05
N ILE A 252 10.41 -17.04 -17.19
CA ILE A 252 10.06 -15.95 -16.26
C ILE A 252 11.18 -15.71 -15.23
N ARG A 253 11.86 -16.75 -14.73
CA ARG A 253 13.05 -16.59 -13.87
C ARG A 253 14.13 -15.77 -14.55
N VAL A 254 14.42 -16.05 -15.81
CA VAL A 254 15.40 -15.30 -16.60
C VAL A 254 14.99 -13.84 -16.75
N GLN A 255 13.75 -13.57 -17.16
CA GLN A 255 13.22 -12.23 -17.34
C GLN A 255 13.21 -11.46 -16.02
N LEU A 256 12.62 -12.02 -14.95
CA LEU A 256 12.57 -11.41 -13.63
C LEU A 256 13.97 -11.09 -13.11
N SER A 257 14.92 -12.01 -13.26
CA SER A 257 16.32 -11.78 -12.87
C SER A 257 16.97 -10.62 -13.61
N GLY A 258 16.52 -10.34 -14.84
CA GLY A 258 17.01 -9.22 -15.67
C GLY A 258 16.47 -7.86 -15.22
N VAL A 259 15.21 -7.81 -14.80
CA VAL A 259 14.50 -6.54 -14.54
C VAL A 259 14.37 -6.19 -13.06
N LEU A 260 14.47 -7.15 -12.14
CA LEU A 260 14.32 -6.88 -10.72
C LEU A 260 15.41 -5.92 -10.22
N GLU A 261 15.01 -4.83 -9.55
CA GLU A 261 15.93 -3.87 -8.93
C GLU A 261 15.94 -3.98 -7.40
N GLY A 262 14.80 -4.27 -6.79
CA GLY A 262 14.71 -4.51 -5.36
C GLY A 262 13.37 -5.03 -4.90
N ILE A 263 13.38 -5.65 -3.72
CA ILE A 263 12.17 -6.06 -2.98
C ILE A 263 12.29 -5.51 -1.57
N VAL A 264 11.21 -4.91 -1.10
CA VAL A 264 11.08 -4.33 0.24
C VAL A 264 9.93 -5.03 0.94
N ALA A 265 10.22 -5.98 1.84
CA ALA A 265 9.19 -6.56 2.68
C ALA A 265 8.98 -5.69 3.93
N GLN A 266 7.73 -5.49 4.34
CA GLN A 266 7.36 -4.50 5.35
C GLN A 266 6.36 -5.04 6.35
N HIS A 267 6.63 -4.78 7.64
CA HIS A 267 5.69 -4.96 8.76
C HIS A 267 5.47 -3.65 9.49
N LEU A 268 4.28 -3.45 10.05
CA LEU A 268 4.02 -2.37 11.01
C LEU A 268 3.99 -2.94 12.43
N LEU A 269 4.94 -2.52 13.25
CA LEU A 269 5.10 -2.97 14.63
C LEU A 269 4.46 -1.97 15.60
N PRO A 270 3.73 -2.43 16.62
CA PRO A 270 3.26 -1.55 17.70
C PRO A 270 4.45 -1.05 18.54
N MET A 271 4.48 0.25 18.83
CA MET A 271 5.49 0.87 19.67
C MET A 271 5.06 0.88 21.14
N VAL A 272 6.04 0.87 22.06
CA VAL A 272 5.82 0.92 23.51
C VAL A 272 5.03 2.17 23.93
N ASN A 273 5.32 3.31 23.30
CA ASN A 273 4.69 4.60 23.61
C ASN A 273 3.44 4.89 22.75
N GLY A 274 2.83 3.86 22.17
CA GLY A 274 1.70 4.00 21.25
C GLY A 274 2.13 4.31 19.82
N GLY A 275 1.20 4.17 18.88
CA GLY A 275 1.48 4.27 17.45
C GLY A 275 2.17 3.03 16.88
N ARG A 276 2.68 3.14 15.66
CA ARG A 276 3.31 2.04 14.93
C ARG A 276 4.56 2.51 14.20
N ILE A 277 5.54 1.61 14.05
CA ILE A 277 6.76 1.84 13.28
C ILE A 277 6.89 0.78 12.18
N ALA A 278 7.34 1.17 10.99
CA ALA A 278 7.56 0.24 9.89
C ALA A 278 8.92 -0.44 10.03
N ALA A 279 8.93 -1.78 10.05
CA ALA A 279 10.13 -2.59 9.93
C ALA A 279 10.26 -3.11 8.50
N PHE A 280 11.51 -3.19 8.04
CA PHE A 280 11.83 -3.48 6.64
C PHE A 280 12.82 -4.65 6.52
N GLU A 281 12.56 -5.53 5.56
CA GLU A 281 13.56 -6.35 4.90
C GLU A 281 13.85 -5.73 3.55
N VAL A 282 15.13 -5.54 3.21
CA VAL A 282 15.54 -4.90 1.96
C VAL A 282 16.45 -5.83 1.18
N LEU A 283 15.98 -6.25 0.02
CA LEU A 283 16.75 -6.96 -1.00
C LEU A 283 17.06 -6.00 -2.15
N LEU A 284 18.31 -5.88 -2.52
CA LEU A 284 18.77 -5.20 -3.75
C LEU A 284 19.27 -6.25 -4.75
N ALA A 285 18.84 -6.16 -5.99
CA ALA A 285 19.14 -7.17 -7.01
C ALA A 285 20.57 -7.03 -7.55
N ASN A 286 21.55 -7.49 -6.78
CA ASN A 286 22.94 -7.63 -7.26
C ASN A 286 23.11 -8.92 -8.10
N ASN A 287 24.30 -9.13 -8.64
CA ASN A 287 24.59 -10.28 -9.51
C ASN A 287 24.36 -11.64 -8.84
N ALA A 288 24.64 -11.75 -7.52
CA ALA A 288 24.41 -12.97 -6.77
C ALA A 288 22.91 -13.28 -6.70
N ILE A 289 22.06 -12.29 -6.34
CA ILE A 289 20.61 -12.43 -6.30
C ILE A 289 20.05 -12.82 -7.68
N ARG A 290 20.49 -12.12 -8.75
CA ARG A 290 20.06 -12.43 -10.13
C ARG A 290 20.39 -13.87 -10.53
N ASN A 291 21.54 -14.39 -10.11
CA ASN A 291 21.92 -15.79 -10.35
C ASN A 291 21.02 -16.76 -9.58
N LEU A 292 20.77 -16.52 -8.28
CA LEU A 292 19.92 -17.38 -7.49
C LEU A 292 18.49 -17.47 -8.07
N ILE A 293 17.95 -16.36 -8.57
CA ILE A 293 16.63 -16.36 -9.24
C ILE A 293 16.66 -17.26 -10.50
N ARG A 294 17.68 -17.11 -11.37
CA ARG A 294 17.81 -17.91 -12.59
C ARG A 294 17.94 -19.41 -12.32
N GLU A 295 18.64 -19.76 -11.24
CA GLU A 295 18.93 -21.15 -10.87
C GLU A 295 17.84 -21.78 -9.97
N ALA A 296 16.70 -21.11 -9.74
CA ALA A 296 15.63 -21.56 -8.86
C ALA A 296 16.10 -21.82 -7.41
N LYS A 297 17.01 -20.99 -6.91
CA LYS A 297 17.61 -21.09 -5.56
C LYS A 297 17.20 -19.93 -4.66
N ALA A 298 15.94 -19.44 -4.76
CA ALA A 298 15.45 -18.30 -3.99
C ALA A 298 15.61 -18.52 -2.46
N PHE A 299 15.58 -19.77 -1.97
CA PHE A 299 15.79 -20.13 -0.57
C PHE A 299 17.17 -19.72 -0.02
N GLN A 300 18.17 -19.45 -0.87
CA GLN A 300 19.51 -18.98 -0.46
C GLN A 300 19.60 -17.45 -0.36
N ILE A 301 18.58 -16.71 -0.80
CA ILE A 301 18.55 -15.24 -0.80
C ILE A 301 18.80 -14.65 0.59
N PRO A 302 18.19 -15.13 1.69
CA PRO A 302 18.44 -14.61 3.03
C PRO A 302 19.94 -14.54 3.40
N SER A 303 20.71 -15.55 3.01
CA SER A 303 22.17 -15.56 3.25
C SER A 303 22.90 -14.44 2.51
N ILE A 304 22.46 -14.11 1.28
CA ILE A 304 23.03 -13.00 0.52
C ILE A 304 22.65 -11.65 1.15
N ILE A 305 21.38 -11.47 1.55
CA ILE A 305 20.94 -10.26 2.25
C ILE A 305 21.79 -10.02 3.49
N GLN A 306 21.99 -11.06 4.30
CA GLN A 306 22.78 -11.00 5.54
C GLN A 306 24.23 -10.58 5.32
N THR A 307 24.85 -11.02 4.22
CA THR A 307 26.25 -10.72 3.90
C THR A 307 26.43 -9.40 3.13
N SER A 308 25.37 -8.85 2.54
CA SER A 308 25.38 -7.64 1.70
C SER A 308 24.89 -6.37 2.43
N LYS A 309 24.99 -6.33 3.75
CA LYS A 309 24.56 -5.15 4.57
C LYS A 309 25.25 -3.84 4.13
N ARG A 310 26.51 -3.91 3.67
CA ARG A 310 27.27 -2.74 3.17
C ARG A 310 26.68 -2.17 1.88
N GLU A 311 25.97 -2.97 1.10
CA GLU A 311 25.26 -2.55 -0.11
C GLU A 311 23.89 -1.91 0.22
N GLY A 312 23.46 -1.93 1.48
CA GLY A 312 22.18 -1.40 1.95
C GLY A 312 21.06 -2.45 2.03
N MET A 313 21.40 -3.74 1.91
CA MET A 313 20.46 -4.83 2.20
C MET A 313 20.28 -5.00 3.70
N MET A 314 19.10 -5.46 4.12
CA MET A 314 18.73 -5.62 5.54
C MET A 314 17.77 -6.79 5.73
N MET A 315 18.03 -7.63 6.71
CA MET A 315 17.09 -8.67 7.14
C MET A 315 16.00 -8.07 8.03
N MET A 316 14.78 -8.61 7.95
CA MET A 316 13.66 -8.19 8.82
C MET A 316 14.04 -8.28 10.29
N ASP A 317 14.61 -9.40 10.72
CA ASP A 317 14.98 -9.64 12.13
C ASP A 317 16.06 -8.69 12.64
N ASP A 318 16.98 -8.24 11.78
CA ASP A 318 17.97 -7.22 12.15
C ASP A 318 17.31 -5.85 12.37
N CYS A 319 16.33 -5.48 11.54
CA CYS A 319 15.56 -4.24 11.70
C CYS A 319 14.75 -4.27 13.01
N ILE A 320 14.05 -5.38 13.27
CA ILE A 320 13.28 -5.58 14.50
C ILE A 320 14.18 -5.49 15.74
N LEU A 321 15.33 -6.17 15.72
CA LEU A 321 16.27 -6.15 16.83
C LEU A 321 16.84 -4.74 17.08
N GLN A 322 17.09 -3.98 16.01
CA GLN A 322 17.51 -2.57 16.14
C GLN A 322 16.46 -1.74 16.87
N TYR A 323 15.17 -1.88 16.52
CA TYR A 323 14.08 -1.16 17.18
C TYR A 323 13.93 -1.58 18.64
N TYR A 324 14.06 -2.87 18.96
CA TYR A 324 14.10 -3.33 20.34
C TYR A 324 15.26 -2.71 21.11
N SER A 325 16.47 -2.70 20.56
CA SER A 325 17.67 -2.12 21.18
C SER A 325 17.54 -0.62 21.46
N GLN A 326 16.72 0.09 20.67
CA GLN A 326 16.38 1.50 20.83
C GLN A 326 15.23 1.73 21.83
N GLY A 327 14.63 0.66 22.39
CA GLY A 327 13.49 0.75 23.29
C GLY A 327 12.18 1.18 22.63
N LEU A 328 12.08 1.08 21.29
CA LEU A 328 10.91 1.50 20.54
C LEU A 328 9.79 0.47 20.56
N ILE A 329 10.13 -0.82 20.64
CA ILE A 329 9.19 -1.95 20.68
C ILE A 329 9.46 -2.85 21.87
N ALA A 330 8.42 -3.52 22.34
CA ALA A 330 8.52 -4.49 23.45
C ALA A 330 9.18 -5.81 22.98
N PRO A 331 9.81 -6.61 23.88
CA PRO A 331 10.42 -7.88 23.51
C PRO A 331 9.41 -8.88 22.92
N GLU A 332 8.16 -8.90 23.42
CA GLU A 332 7.08 -9.73 22.91
C GLU A 332 6.74 -9.35 21.45
N THR A 333 6.73 -8.05 21.14
CA THR A 333 6.55 -7.54 19.79
C THR A 333 7.69 -8.03 18.88
N ALA A 334 8.94 -7.95 19.34
CA ALA A 334 10.09 -8.39 18.57
C ALA A 334 9.98 -9.89 18.22
N VAL A 335 9.61 -10.73 19.17
CA VAL A 335 9.45 -12.18 18.97
C VAL A 335 8.27 -12.49 18.04
N THR A 336 7.13 -11.79 18.22
CA THR A 336 5.90 -12.03 17.45
C THR A 336 6.09 -11.74 15.94
N TYR A 337 6.87 -10.72 15.60
CA TYR A 337 7.04 -10.28 14.22
C TYR A 337 8.34 -10.77 13.56
N ALA A 338 9.20 -11.48 14.28
CA ALA A 338 10.43 -12.03 13.72
C ALA A 338 10.17 -13.21 12.77
N HIS A 339 11.01 -13.34 11.74
CA HIS A 339 11.03 -14.53 10.86
C HIS A 339 11.52 -15.77 11.61
N ASP A 340 12.50 -15.62 12.52
CA ASP A 340 12.94 -16.65 13.44
C ASP A 340 12.63 -16.25 14.90
N PRO A 341 11.40 -16.56 15.40
CA PRO A 341 10.99 -16.22 16.75
C PRO A 341 11.87 -16.85 17.84
N VAL A 342 12.40 -18.07 17.61
CA VAL A 342 13.25 -18.76 18.57
C VAL A 342 14.58 -18.07 18.75
N SER A 343 15.25 -17.74 17.65
CA SER A 343 16.48 -16.94 17.67
C SER A 343 16.23 -15.56 18.27
N MET A 344 15.12 -14.90 17.90
CA MET A 344 14.78 -13.57 18.40
C MET A 344 14.54 -13.61 19.92
N ALA A 345 13.79 -14.57 20.44
CA ALA A 345 13.54 -14.73 21.89
C ALA A 345 14.84 -14.78 22.70
N SER A 346 15.81 -15.55 22.21
CA SER A 346 17.14 -15.62 22.85
C SER A 346 17.87 -14.28 22.83
N ARG A 347 17.76 -13.51 21.72
CA ARG A 347 18.45 -12.21 21.54
C ARG A 347 17.83 -11.09 22.38
N VAL A 348 16.52 -11.15 22.65
CA VAL A 348 15.80 -10.18 23.49
C VAL A 348 15.65 -10.61 24.94
N HIS A 349 16.27 -11.75 25.31
CA HIS A 349 16.21 -12.34 26.67
C HIS A 349 14.79 -12.65 27.16
N LEU A 350 13.89 -13.00 26.24
CA LEU A 350 12.54 -13.43 26.53
C LEU A 350 12.51 -14.96 26.59
N TYR A 351 12.52 -15.53 27.79
CA TYR A 351 12.42 -16.97 28.04
C TYR A 351 10.96 -17.28 28.45
N TYR A 352 10.32 -18.20 27.75
CA TYR A 352 8.98 -18.74 28.07
C TYR A 352 9.07 -19.92 29.02
#